data_8556e145ad8dd956de5a5e22ae3d354e
#
_entry.id   8556e145ad8dd956de5a5e22ae3d354e
#
_cell.length_a   1.000
_cell.length_b   1.000
_cell.length_c   1.000
_cell.angle_alpha   90.00
_cell.angle_beta   90.00
_cell.angle_gamma   90.00
#
_symmetry.space_group_name_H-M   'P 1'
#
loop_
_entity.id
_entity.type
_entity.pdbx_description
1 polymer ?
#
loop_
_entity_poly.entity_id
_entity_poly.type
_entity_poly.pdbx_seq_one_letter_code
_entity_poly.pdbx_strand_id
1 'polypeptide(L)'
;MSRHSIKSFSSALFKKPFYVAFFNIIRFFEGPLEILIRYVFETGSYPAKFAVKTPLGLQKISVFSHDDLITLVECFGKQDYVAPEDVSLVVDFGSNIGISALYFLTRNPNVKAYLFEPVPRNVERLKENLKGFETRYEIKEWAIGIKEGRADFASEKTGRYGGLIKDGPSHLSQCPPERRIEVKIQSANKVLREILSKHDSVDILKIDVEGFEAEILAHLEMDVLGRIDRIYAEMTTDQKVPGFLSEHYGGVARYSRV
;
A
#
# COMPACT_ATOMS: atom_id res chain seq x y z
N MET A 1 -25.02 10.31 12.26
CA MET A 1 -24.58 10.84 10.95
C MET A 1 -23.68 12.06 11.21
N SER A 2 -22.37 11.92 11.03
CA SER A 2 -21.41 12.97 11.36
C SER A 2 -21.41 14.05 10.27
N ARG A 3 -21.44 15.31 10.67
CA ARG A 3 -21.42 16.50 9.79
C ARG A 3 -20.13 16.62 8.94
N HIS A 4 -19.16 15.74 9.10
CA HIS A 4 -17.92 15.69 8.31
C HIS A 4 -18.10 15.07 6.92
N SER A 5 -19.09 14.18 6.74
CA SER A 5 -19.29 13.44 5.48
C SER A 5 -19.71 14.33 4.29
N ILE A 6 -20.62 15.29 4.49
CA ILE A 6 -21.20 16.05 3.36
C ILE A 6 -20.27 17.16 2.85
N LYS A 7 -19.50 17.82 3.72
CA LYS A 7 -18.53 18.86 3.30
C LYS A 7 -17.30 18.25 2.62
N SER A 8 -16.88 17.06 3.03
CA SER A 8 -15.78 16.35 2.35
C SER A 8 -16.21 15.85 0.97
N PHE A 9 -17.46 15.42 0.82
CA PHE A 9 -18.02 14.94 -0.44
C PHE A 9 -18.15 16.06 -1.49
N SER A 10 -18.60 17.27 -1.09
CA SER A 10 -18.70 18.41 -2.03
C SER A 10 -17.34 18.92 -2.51
N SER A 11 -16.30 18.86 -1.67
CA SER A 11 -14.93 19.22 -2.08
C SER A 11 -14.26 18.13 -2.92
N ALA A 12 -14.67 16.88 -2.74
CA ALA A 12 -14.19 15.73 -3.49
C ALA A 12 -14.69 15.72 -4.94
N LEU A 13 -15.94 16.19 -5.19
CA LEU A 13 -16.55 16.25 -6.52
C LEU A 13 -15.75 17.11 -7.53
N PHE A 14 -14.81 17.94 -7.07
CA PHE A 14 -13.98 18.78 -7.94
C PHE A 14 -12.54 18.26 -8.12
N LYS A 15 -12.18 17.10 -7.54
CA LYS A 15 -10.83 16.55 -7.65
C LYS A 15 -10.74 15.45 -8.71
N LYS A 16 -9.77 15.58 -9.63
CA LYS A 16 -9.51 14.63 -10.72
C LYS A 16 -9.52 13.15 -10.29
N PRO A 17 -8.92 12.74 -9.16
CA PRO A 17 -8.91 11.33 -8.74
C PRO A 17 -10.30 10.72 -8.55
N PHE A 18 -11.30 11.50 -8.14
CA PHE A 18 -12.66 10.98 -7.95
C PHE A 18 -13.37 10.63 -9.26
N TYR A 19 -13.18 11.46 -10.29
CA TYR A 19 -13.73 11.15 -11.62
C TYR A 19 -13.05 9.92 -12.22
N VAL A 20 -11.72 9.85 -12.06
CA VAL A 20 -10.95 8.69 -12.50
C VAL A 20 -11.45 7.43 -11.78
N ALA A 21 -11.62 7.50 -10.46
CA ALA A 21 -12.16 6.39 -9.68
C ALA A 21 -13.55 5.96 -10.14
N PHE A 22 -14.46 6.92 -10.34
CA PHE A 22 -15.83 6.63 -10.78
C PHE A 22 -15.86 5.87 -12.11
N PHE A 23 -15.15 6.38 -13.13
CA PHE A 23 -15.11 5.71 -14.43
C PHE A 23 -14.40 4.36 -14.38
N ASN A 24 -13.32 4.24 -13.61
CA ASN A 24 -12.61 2.98 -13.46
C ASN A 24 -13.40 1.93 -12.66
N ILE A 25 -14.15 2.34 -11.65
CA ILE A 25 -15.06 1.44 -10.93
C ILE A 25 -16.10 0.85 -11.89
N ILE A 26 -16.74 1.67 -12.72
CA ILE A 26 -17.71 1.19 -13.71
C ILE A 26 -17.05 0.26 -14.74
N ARG A 27 -15.81 0.56 -15.15
CA ARG A 27 -15.11 -0.17 -16.21
C ARG A 27 -14.51 -1.49 -15.73
N PHE A 28 -13.89 -1.50 -14.55
CA PHE A 28 -13.05 -2.60 -14.11
C PHE A 28 -13.68 -3.50 -13.05
N PHE A 29 -14.66 -3.02 -12.29
CA PHE A 29 -15.24 -3.84 -11.24
C PHE A 29 -16.51 -4.55 -11.68
N GLU A 30 -16.71 -5.78 -11.21
CA GLU A 30 -18.03 -6.42 -11.24
C GLU A 30 -18.87 -5.89 -10.09
N GLY A 31 -20.16 -5.55 -10.37
CA GLY A 31 -21.05 -4.95 -9.38
C GLY A 31 -20.63 -3.51 -8.96
N PRO A 32 -20.35 -2.60 -9.90
CA PRO A 32 -19.82 -1.26 -9.60
C PRO A 32 -20.71 -0.44 -8.67
N LEU A 33 -22.04 -0.65 -8.74
CA LEU A 33 -22.99 0.07 -7.90
C LEU A 33 -22.82 -0.29 -6.41
N GLU A 34 -22.58 -1.56 -6.10
CA GLU A 34 -22.35 -2.01 -4.73
C GLU A 34 -21.08 -1.35 -4.16
N ILE A 35 -19.99 -1.31 -4.94
CA ILE A 35 -18.74 -0.68 -4.53
C ILE A 35 -18.94 0.81 -4.29
N LEU A 36 -19.61 1.52 -5.20
CA LEU A 36 -19.90 2.94 -5.06
C LEU A 36 -20.74 3.24 -3.81
N ILE A 37 -21.80 2.46 -3.57
CA ILE A 37 -22.64 2.63 -2.39
C ILE A 37 -21.83 2.40 -1.12
N ARG A 38 -21.08 1.31 -1.03
CA ARG A 38 -20.24 1.02 0.15
C ARG A 38 -19.16 2.07 0.36
N TYR A 39 -18.48 2.50 -0.71
CA TYR A 39 -17.42 3.50 -0.66
C TYR A 39 -17.90 4.88 -0.22
N VAL A 40 -19.06 5.32 -0.75
CA VAL A 40 -19.59 6.68 -0.48
C VAL A 40 -20.33 6.75 0.87
N PHE A 41 -21.10 5.72 1.20
CA PHE A 41 -22.00 5.74 2.38
C PHE A 41 -21.44 4.95 3.57
N GLU A 42 -20.23 4.40 3.46
CA GLU A 42 -19.59 3.59 4.50
C GLU A 42 -20.49 2.45 5.01
N THR A 43 -21.25 1.82 4.11
CA THR A 43 -22.22 0.79 4.42
C THR A 43 -21.71 -0.60 4.06
N GLY A 44 -22.43 -1.62 4.53
CA GLY A 44 -22.16 -3.01 4.21
C GLY A 44 -21.49 -3.78 5.32
N SER A 45 -21.52 -5.10 5.20
CA SER A 45 -20.87 -6.04 6.12
C SER A 45 -19.56 -6.54 5.54
N TYR A 46 -18.60 -6.85 6.42
CA TYR A 46 -17.31 -7.43 6.11
C TYR A 46 -17.06 -8.71 6.92
N PRO A 47 -16.36 -9.73 6.40
CA PRO A 47 -15.63 -9.71 5.12
C PRO A 47 -16.56 -9.73 3.91
N ALA A 48 -16.08 -9.13 2.79
CA ALA A 48 -16.76 -9.12 1.51
C ALA A 48 -15.75 -9.45 0.38
N LYS A 49 -16.28 -9.94 -0.77
CA LYS A 49 -15.44 -10.26 -1.94
C LYS A 49 -15.86 -9.39 -3.12
N PHE A 50 -14.88 -8.80 -3.77
CA PHE A 50 -15.08 -8.01 -4.99
C PHE A 50 -14.26 -8.60 -6.12
N ALA A 51 -14.78 -8.47 -7.34
CA ALA A 51 -14.08 -8.90 -8.53
C ALA A 51 -13.66 -7.69 -9.37
N VAL A 52 -12.39 -7.67 -9.79
CA VAL A 52 -11.80 -6.60 -10.59
C VAL A 52 -11.15 -7.17 -11.85
N LYS A 53 -11.42 -6.55 -12.99
CA LYS A 53 -10.79 -6.86 -14.28
C LYS A 53 -9.39 -6.29 -14.32
N THR A 54 -8.42 -7.13 -14.61
CA THR A 54 -7.00 -6.76 -14.71
C THR A 54 -6.45 -7.23 -16.06
N PRO A 55 -5.25 -6.80 -16.47
CA PRO A 55 -4.59 -7.34 -17.66
C PRO A 55 -4.44 -8.86 -17.67
N LEU A 56 -4.34 -9.50 -16.49
CA LEU A 56 -4.26 -10.95 -16.36
C LEU A 56 -5.62 -11.63 -16.08
N GLY A 57 -6.72 -10.95 -16.43
CA GLY A 57 -8.06 -11.47 -16.26
C GLY A 57 -8.74 -11.01 -14.97
N LEU A 58 -9.85 -11.65 -14.65
CA LEU A 58 -10.68 -11.31 -13.48
C LEU A 58 -10.02 -11.81 -12.19
N GLN A 59 -9.81 -10.91 -11.24
CA GLN A 59 -9.28 -11.22 -9.92
C GLN A 59 -10.36 -11.03 -8.86
N LYS A 60 -10.44 -11.97 -7.89
CA LYS A 60 -11.34 -11.89 -6.74
C LYS A 60 -10.53 -11.48 -5.51
N ILE A 61 -10.97 -10.44 -4.83
CA ILE A 61 -10.27 -9.83 -3.70
C ILE A 61 -11.18 -9.88 -2.48
N SER A 62 -10.68 -10.46 -1.39
CA SER A 62 -11.33 -10.43 -0.08
C SER A 62 -10.93 -9.15 0.64
N VAL A 63 -11.91 -8.38 1.11
CA VAL A 63 -11.74 -7.21 1.97
C VAL A 63 -12.41 -7.47 3.31
N PHE A 64 -11.79 -7.04 4.39
CA PHE A 64 -12.16 -7.40 5.76
C PHE A 64 -12.66 -6.19 6.56
N SER A 65 -12.56 -5.00 5.97
CA SER A 65 -13.01 -3.73 6.54
C SER A 65 -13.41 -2.74 5.44
N HIS A 66 -14.04 -1.64 5.85
CA HIS A 66 -14.31 -0.52 4.93
C HIS A 66 -12.99 0.10 4.41
N ASP A 67 -11.99 0.14 5.26
CA ASP A 67 -10.68 0.67 4.92
C ASP A 67 -9.97 -0.15 3.84
N ASP A 68 -10.11 -1.48 3.86
CA ASP A 68 -9.61 -2.33 2.78
C ASP A 68 -10.33 -2.03 1.45
N LEU A 69 -11.63 -1.69 1.51
CA LEU A 69 -12.37 -1.26 0.32
C LEU A 69 -11.85 0.09 -0.20
N ILE A 70 -11.48 1.02 0.69
CA ILE A 70 -10.83 2.29 0.29
C ILE A 70 -9.53 1.98 -0.43
N THR A 71 -8.66 1.15 0.13
CA THR A 71 -7.39 0.74 -0.52
C THR A 71 -7.64 0.06 -1.88
N LEU A 72 -8.69 -0.77 -2.00
CA LEU A 72 -9.06 -1.39 -3.26
C LEU A 72 -9.44 -0.33 -4.32
N VAL A 73 -10.21 0.68 -3.94
CA VAL A 73 -10.59 1.79 -4.82
C VAL A 73 -9.37 2.68 -5.13
N GLU A 74 -8.47 2.89 -4.20
CA GLU A 74 -7.23 3.63 -4.40
C GLU A 74 -6.31 2.97 -5.42
N CYS A 75 -6.08 1.67 -5.29
CA CYS A 75 -5.22 0.93 -6.22
C CYS A 75 -5.84 0.79 -7.62
N PHE A 76 -7.08 0.31 -7.71
CA PHE A 76 -7.69 -0.07 -8.99
C PHE A 76 -8.63 1.00 -9.58
N GLY A 77 -9.23 1.82 -8.74
CA GLY A 77 -10.14 2.90 -9.14
C GLY A 77 -9.41 4.21 -9.38
N LYS A 78 -8.86 4.81 -8.35
CA LYS A 78 -8.11 6.09 -8.45
C LYS A 78 -6.80 5.94 -9.19
N GLN A 79 -6.21 4.73 -9.18
CA GLN A 79 -4.87 4.48 -9.69
C GLN A 79 -3.82 5.34 -8.98
N ASP A 80 -3.86 5.36 -7.65
CA ASP A 80 -2.89 6.10 -6.84
C ASP A 80 -1.47 5.57 -7.09
N TYR A 81 -1.34 4.32 -7.50
CA TYR A 81 -0.13 3.73 -8.06
C TYR A 81 -0.26 3.52 -9.57
N VAL A 82 0.78 3.83 -10.33
CA VAL A 82 0.84 3.59 -11.77
C VAL A 82 2.04 2.71 -12.07
N ALA A 83 1.79 1.55 -12.69
CA ALA A 83 2.86 0.68 -13.14
C ALA A 83 2.94 0.68 -14.67
N PRO A 84 4.15 0.77 -15.27
CA PRO A 84 4.33 0.60 -16.71
C PRO A 84 4.00 -0.85 -17.11
N GLU A 85 3.73 -1.07 -18.39
CA GLU A 85 3.38 -2.40 -18.90
C GLU A 85 4.56 -3.40 -18.82
N ASP A 86 5.77 -2.90 -18.83
CA ASP A 86 7.03 -3.65 -18.76
C ASP A 86 7.60 -3.79 -17.33
N VAL A 87 6.85 -3.36 -16.30
CA VAL A 87 7.28 -3.54 -14.91
C VAL A 87 7.63 -5.00 -14.62
N SER A 88 8.77 -5.22 -13.99
CA SER A 88 9.28 -6.57 -13.69
C SER A 88 9.53 -6.82 -12.20
N LEU A 89 9.99 -5.81 -11.46
CA LEU A 89 10.31 -5.94 -10.05
C LEU A 89 9.67 -4.84 -9.19
N VAL A 90 8.91 -5.28 -8.20
CA VAL A 90 8.27 -4.39 -7.22
C VAL A 90 8.74 -4.73 -5.81
N VAL A 91 9.02 -3.69 -5.01
CA VAL A 91 9.23 -3.81 -3.58
C VAL A 91 8.12 -3.04 -2.87
N ASP A 92 7.38 -3.70 -2.01
CA ASP A 92 6.20 -3.15 -1.32
C ASP A 92 6.42 -3.19 0.20
N PHE A 93 6.77 -2.05 0.78
CA PHE A 93 6.87 -1.84 2.22
C PHE A 93 5.49 -1.47 2.77
N GLY A 94 4.94 -2.32 3.64
CA GLY A 94 3.57 -2.22 4.14
C GLY A 94 2.56 -2.83 3.15
N SER A 95 2.73 -4.12 2.83
CA SER A 95 1.87 -4.80 1.85
C SER A 95 0.46 -5.10 2.38
N ASN A 96 0.23 -4.95 3.68
CA ASN A 96 -1.04 -5.16 4.36
C ASN A 96 -1.70 -6.49 3.91
N ILE A 97 -2.96 -6.48 3.49
CA ILE A 97 -3.68 -7.66 2.98
C ILE A 97 -3.43 -7.96 1.49
N GLY A 98 -2.42 -7.32 0.87
CA GLY A 98 -1.93 -7.63 -0.48
C GLY A 98 -2.70 -6.99 -1.63
N ILE A 99 -3.51 -5.95 -1.41
CA ILE A 99 -4.27 -5.30 -2.48
C ILE A 99 -3.35 -4.58 -3.46
N SER A 100 -2.38 -3.80 -2.98
CA SER A 100 -1.35 -3.15 -3.79
C SER A 100 -0.47 -4.17 -4.53
N ALA A 101 -0.05 -5.22 -3.82
CA ALA A 101 0.72 -6.30 -4.40
C ALA A 101 -0.03 -7.00 -5.55
N LEU A 102 -1.34 -7.28 -5.38
CA LEU A 102 -2.17 -7.84 -6.44
C LEU A 102 -2.30 -6.89 -7.64
N TYR A 103 -2.46 -5.59 -7.37
CA TYR A 103 -2.48 -4.59 -8.44
C TYR A 103 -1.21 -4.69 -9.29
N PHE A 104 -0.02 -4.69 -8.68
CA PHE A 104 1.25 -4.77 -9.41
C PHE A 104 1.43 -6.12 -10.10
N LEU A 105 1.22 -7.23 -9.41
CA LEU A 105 1.38 -8.59 -9.96
C LEU A 105 0.48 -8.87 -11.17
N THR A 106 -0.63 -8.14 -11.28
CA THR A 106 -1.57 -8.30 -12.39
C THR A 106 -1.30 -7.40 -13.59
N ARG A 107 -0.26 -6.56 -13.58
CA ARG A 107 0.07 -5.69 -14.73
C ARG A 107 0.58 -6.49 -15.91
N ASN A 108 1.41 -7.51 -15.67
CA ASN A 108 1.83 -8.47 -16.67
C ASN A 108 2.27 -9.80 -16.01
N PRO A 109 2.49 -10.89 -16.76
CA PRO A 109 2.81 -12.21 -16.19
C PRO A 109 4.22 -12.31 -15.58
N ASN A 110 5.12 -11.38 -15.85
CA ASN A 110 6.53 -11.47 -15.46
C ASN A 110 6.86 -10.72 -14.16
N VAL A 111 5.95 -9.90 -13.64
CA VAL A 111 6.18 -9.13 -12.40
C VAL A 111 6.50 -10.06 -11.25
N LYS A 112 7.59 -9.75 -10.56
CA LYS A 112 7.96 -10.32 -9.25
C LYS A 112 7.83 -9.25 -8.17
N ALA A 113 7.49 -9.65 -6.95
CA ALA A 113 7.31 -8.73 -5.84
C ALA A 113 8.02 -9.22 -4.56
N TYR A 114 8.68 -8.30 -3.87
CA TYR A 114 9.15 -8.47 -2.49
C TYR A 114 8.23 -7.71 -1.56
N LEU A 115 7.54 -8.45 -0.68
CA LEU A 115 6.46 -7.94 0.15
C LEU A 115 6.88 -7.95 1.63
N PHE A 116 6.57 -6.85 2.33
CA PHE A 116 6.92 -6.69 3.74
C PHE A 116 5.67 -6.25 4.52
N GLU A 117 5.24 -7.09 5.45
CA GLU A 117 4.07 -6.84 6.30
C GLU A 117 4.34 -7.45 7.67
N PRO A 118 4.37 -6.66 8.75
CA PRO A 118 4.72 -7.15 10.08
C PRO A 118 3.61 -7.93 10.79
N VAL A 119 2.34 -7.74 10.41
CA VAL A 119 1.19 -8.30 11.13
C VAL A 119 0.84 -9.69 10.59
N PRO A 120 1.00 -10.79 11.37
CA PRO A 120 0.77 -12.16 10.87
C PRO A 120 -0.63 -12.36 10.26
N ARG A 121 -1.67 -11.78 10.88
CA ARG A 121 -3.04 -11.86 10.36
C ARG A 121 -3.18 -11.22 8.98
N ASN A 122 -2.50 -10.11 8.73
CA ASN A 122 -2.51 -9.46 7.42
C ASN A 122 -1.77 -10.31 6.39
N VAL A 123 -0.67 -10.96 6.80
CA VAL A 123 0.08 -11.90 5.95
C VAL A 123 -0.78 -13.09 5.54
N GLU A 124 -1.62 -13.64 6.43
CA GLU A 124 -2.57 -14.70 6.08
C GLU A 124 -3.59 -14.23 5.03
N ARG A 125 -4.16 -13.04 5.22
CA ARG A 125 -5.10 -12.42 4.28
C ARG A 125 -4.46 -12.08 2.94
N LEU A 126 -3.21 -11.59 2.98
CA LEU A 126 -2.40 -11.35 1.79
C LEU A 126 -2.21 -12.63 0.97
N LYS A 127 -1.85 -13.74 1.62
CA LYS A 127 -1.71 -15.05 0.95
C LYS A 127 -3.05 -15.52 0.35
N GLU A 128 -4.20 -15.26 1.02
CA GLU A 128 -5.52 -15.53 0.44
C GLU A 128 -5.75 -14.70 -0.82
N ASN A 129 -5.48 -13.39 -0.77
CA ASN A 129 -5.69 -12.48 -1.90
C ASN A 129 -4.72 -12.70 -3.06
N LEU A 130 -3.52 -13.21 -2.79
CA LEU A 130 -2.50 -13.50 -3.81
C LEU A 130 -2.47 -14.97 -4.22
N LYS A 131 -3.54 -15.73 -3.94
CA LYS A 131 -3.64 -17.13 -4.37
C LYS A 131 -3.52 -17.25 -5.89
N GLY A 132 -2.60 -18.11 -6.34
CA GLY A 132 -2.24 -18.29 -7.75
C GLY A 132 -1.03 -17.47 -8.21
N PHE A 133 -0.45 -16.65 -7.31
CA PHE A 133 0.75 -15.85 -7.58
C PHE A 133 1.95 -16.28 -6.73
N GLU A 134 1.88 -17.42 -6.02
CA GLU A 134 2.85 -17.86 -4.99
C GLU A 134 4.30 -17.93 -5.48
N THR A 135 4.51 -18.21 -6.76
CA THR A 135 5.84 -18.27 -7.38
C THR A 135 6.39 -16.91 -7.81
N ARG A 136 5.58 -15.86 -7.67
CA ARG A 136 5.87 -14.51 -8.17
C ARG A 136 6.10 -13.48 -7.08
N TYR A 137 6.00 -13.87 -5.80
CA TYR A 137 6.33 -12.98 -4.69
C TYR A 137 7.10 -13.70 -3.58
N GLU A 138 7.88 -12.92 -2.85
CA GLU A 138 8.45 -13.31 -1.55
C GLU A 138 7.86 -12.39 -0.48
N ILE A 139 7.42 -12.95 0.65
CA ILE A 139 6.92 -12.19 1.78
C ILE A 139 7.79 -12.38 3.01
N LYS A 140 8.03 -11.26 3.74
CA LYS A 140 8.72 -11.25 5.05
C LYS A 140 7.83 -10.55 6.07
N GLU A 141 7.65 -11.20 7.22
CA GLU A 141 6.90 -10.67 8.36
C GLU A 141 7.76 -9.65 9.13
N TRP A 142 8.13 -8.55 8.45
CA TRP A 142 8.99 -7.50 8.99
C TRP A 142 8.34 -6.13 8.81
N ALA A 143 8.46 -5.30 9.84
CA ALA A 143 8.31 -3.85 9.69
C ALA A 143 9.58 -3.29 9.03
N ILE A 144 9.41 -2.25 8.21
CA ILE A 144 10.52 -1.55 7.59
C ILE A 144 10.71 -0.19 8.27
N GLY A 145 11.93 0.12 8.59
CA GLY A 145 12.34 1.39 9.21
C GLY A 145 13.73 1.82 8.76
N ILE A 146 14.29 2.82 9.44
CA ILE A 146 15.64 3.32 9.13
C ILE A 146 16.74 2.46 9.77
N LYS A 147 16.43 1.73 10.85
CA LYS A 147 17.37 0.90 11.62
C LYS A 147 16.76 -0.46 11.92
N GLU A 148 17.60 -1.45 12.16
CA GLU A 148 17.19 -2.75 12.63
C GLU A 148 16.82 -2.70 14.11
N GLY A 149 15.85 -3.56 14.51
CA GLY A 149 15.43 -3.64 15.90
C GLY A 149 14.19 -4.50 16.07
N ARG A 150 13.56 -4.31 17.22
CA ARG A 150 12.24 -4.81 17.57
C ARG A 150 11.44 -3.69 18.18
N ALA A 151 10.15 -3.68 17.97
CA ALA A 151 9.26 -2.73 18.62
C ALA A 151 7.88 -3.35 18.83
N ASP A 152 7.17 -2.79 19.77
CA ASP A 152 5.75 -3.07 19.93
C ASP A 152 4.97 -2.36 18.81
N PHE A 153 4.15 -3.13 18.16
CA PHE A 153 3.26 -2.68 17.11
C PHE A 153 1.83 -2.75 17.62
N ALA A 154 1.14 -1.63 17.61
CA ALA A 154 -0.25 -1.59 17.98
C ALA A 154 -1.09 -2.09 16.80
N SER A 155 -1.77 -3.22 16.99
CA SER A 155 -2.68 -3.77 15.99
C SER A 155 -4.12 -3.42 16.35
N GLU A 156 -4.80 -2.64 15.53
CA GLU A 156 -6.24 -2.43 15.68
C GLU A 156 -7.05 -3.67 15.26
N LYS A 157 -8.34 -3.73 15.73
CA LYS A 157 -9.25 -4.82 15.37
C LYS A 157 -9.43 -5.01 13.86
N THR A 158 -9.35 -3.93 13.10
CA THR A 158 -9.48 -3.94 11.64
C THR A 158 -8.19 -4.39 10.95
N GLY A 159 -7.02 -4.17 11.57
CA GLY A 159 -5.70 -4.51 11.02
C GLY A 159 -5.10 -3.42 10.12
N ARG A 160 -5.81 -2.29 9.89
CA ARG A 160 -5.33 -1.22 9.02
C ARG A 160 -4.36 -0.27 9.72
N TYR A 161 -4.74 0.20 10.90
CA TYR A 161 -3.89 1.11 11.66
C TYR A 161 -3.03 0.32 12.63
N GLY A 162 -1.88 -0.08 12.13
CA GLY A 162 -0.83 -0.61 12.96
C GLY A 162 0.39 0.26 12.73
N GLY A 163 0.97 0.82 13.77
CA GLY A 163 2.18 1.62 13.66
C GLY A 163 3.14 1.29 14.80
N LEU A 164 4.41 1.57 14.58
CA LEU A 164 5.42 1.47 15.62
C LEU A 164 5.07 2.44 16.76
N ILE A 165 5.03 1.93 17.98
CA ILE A 165 4.81 2.75 19.16
C ILE A 165 6.06 3.62 19.34
N LYS A 166 5.97 4.91 18.99
CA LYS A 166 7.02 5.89 19.35
C LYS A 166 6.93 6.20 20.83
N ASP A 167 8.06 6.34 21.50
CA ASP A 167 8.12 6.88 22.85
C ASP A 167 7.56 8.31 22.83
N GLY A 168 6.32 8.47 23.35
CA GLY A 168 5.58 9.75 23.38
C GLY A 168 4.07 9.55 23.45
N PRO A 169 3.27 10.61 23.69
CA PRO A 169 1.80 10.54 23.77
C PRO A 169 1.18 10.43 22.38
N SER A 170 1.47 9.38 21.63
CA SER A 170 0.77 9.04 20.40
C SER A 170 -0.51 8.28 20.72
N HIS A 171 -1.52 8.34 19.82
CA HIS A 171 -2.76 7.58 19.95
C HIS A 171 -2.52 6.08 20.11
N LEU A 172 -1.38 5.58 19.62
CA LEU A 172 -0.95 4.19 19.69
C LEU A 172 -0.42 3.81 21.08
N SER A 173 0.08 4.75 21.89
CA SER A 173 0.49 4.49 23.28
C SER A 173 -0.69 4.13 24.19
N GLN A 174 -1.91 4.46 23.79
CA GLN A 174 -3.15 4.08 24.49
C GLN A 174 -3.71 2.73 24.05
N CYS A 175 -3.03 2.01 23.14
CA CYS A 175 -3.46 0.70 22.71
C CYS A 175 -3.35 -0.31 23.86
N PRO A 176 -4.44 -1.06 24.18
CA PRO A 176 -4.41 -2.09 25.19
C PRO A 176 -3.30 -3.13 24.93
N PRO A 177 -2.62 -3.63 26.00
CA PRO A 177 -1.51 -4.59 25.86
C PRO A 177 -1.85 -5.83 25.03
N GLU A 178 -3.10 -6.34 25.12
CA GLU A 178 -3.58 -7.50 24.37
C GLU A 178 -3.66 -7.27 22.85
N ARG A 179 -3.45 -6.04 22.39
CA ARG A 179 -3.38 -5.68 20.95
C ARG A 179 -1.98 -5.29 20.51
N ARG A 180 -0.98 -5.49 21.36
CA ARG A 180 0.41 -5.25 21.01
C ARG A 180 1.04 -6.55 20.54
N ILE A 181 1.73 -6.46 19.43
CA ILE A 181 2.56 -7.55 18.91
C ILE A 181 4.00 -7.05 18.79
N GLU A 182 4.94 -7.86 19.24
CA GLU A 182 6.35 -7.56 18.97
C GLU A 182 6.64 -7.86 17.50
N VAL A 183 7.17 -6.88 16.78
CA VAL A 183 7.55 -7.02 15.38
C VAL A 183 9.06 -6.82 15.21
N LYS A 184 9.62 -7.56 14.25
CA LYS A 184 11.00 -7.36 13.82
C LYS A 184 11.05 -6.20 12.85
N ILE A 185 11.94 -5.23 13.11
CA ILE A 185 12.21 -4.11 12.21
C ILE A 185 13.49 -4.41 11.42
N GLN A 186 13.43 -4.14 10.11
CA GLN A 186 14.59 -4.17 9.23
C GLN A 186 14.85 -2.80 8.61
N SER A 187 16.13 -2.49 8.38
CA SER A 187 16.54 -1.26 7.69
C SER A 187 16.16 -1.33 6.21
N ALA A 188 15.49 -0.29 5.71
CA ALA A 188 15.12 -0.16 4.30
C ALA A 188 16.33 -0.32 3.38
N ASN A 189 17.45 0.38 3.67
CA ASN A 189 18.68 0.27 2.88
C ASN A 189 19.24 -1.16 2.86
N LYS A 190 19.23 -1.85 4.01
CA LYS A 190 19.74 -3.23 4.07
C LYS A 190 18.89 -4.17 3.24
N VAL A 191 17.58 -4.07 3.37
CA VAL A 191 16.62 -4.88 2.60
C VAL A 191 16.75 -4.62 1.11
N LEU A 192 16.81 -3.37 0.70
CA LEU A 192 16.96 -2.99 -0.71
C LEU A 192 18.29 -3.46 -1.28
N ARG A 193 19.40 -3.35 -0.55
CA ARG A 193 20.70 -3.89 -0.97
C ARG A 193 20.68 -5.41 -1.13
N GLU A 194 20.00 -6.13 -0.24
CA GLU A 194 19.83 -7.59 -0.38
C GLU A 194 19.06 -7.94 -1.66
N ILE A 195 17.98 -7.23 -1.96
CA ILE A 195 17.22 -7.40 -3.20
C ILE A 195 18.09 -7.03 -4.42
N LEU A 196 18.75 -5.87 -4.38
CA LEU A 196 19.61 -5.36 -5.44
C LEU A 196 20.89 -6.19 -5.65
N SER A 197 21.25 -7.08 -4.72
CA SER A 197 22.32 -8.07 -4.94
C SER A 197 21.90 -9.20 -5.89
N LYS A 198 20.59 -9.39 -6.10
CA LYS A 198 19.99 -10.42 -6.94
C LYS A 198 19.38 -9.86 -8.22
N HIS A 199 19.15 -8.55 -8.28
CA HIS A 199 18.48 -7.84 -9.36
C HIS A 199 19.22 -6.55 -9.70
N ASP A 200 19.26 -6.17 -10.96
CA ASP A 200 19.97 -4.98 -11.43
C ASP A 200 19.32 -3.68 -10.95
N SER A 201 17.99 -3.63 -10.93
CA SER A 201 17.20 -2.48 -10.50
C SER A 201 15.87 -2.90 -9.87
N VAL A 202 15.20 -1.95 -9.24
CA VAL A 202 13.82 -2.04 -8.76
C VAL A 202 12.99 -1.05 -9.56
N ASP A 203 12.00 -1.55 -10.30
CA ASP A 203 11.12 -0.68 -11.10
C ASP A 203 10.21 0.18 -10.23
N ILE A 204 9.69 -0.41 -9.15
CA ILE A 204 8.78 0.28 -8.23
C ILE A 204 9.13 -0.06 -6.77
N LEU A 205 9.36 0.98 -5.97
CA LEU A 205 9.37 0.91 -4.52
C LEU A 205 8.12 1.60 -3.98
N LYS A 206 7.22 0.86 -3.29
CA LYS A 206 6.12 1.43 -2.52
C LYS A 206 6.53 1.52 -1.04
N ILE A 207 6.23 2.65 -0.42
CA ILE A 207 6.47 2.92 1.01
C ILE A 207 5.15 3.39 1.63
N ASP A 208 4.56 2.54 2.46
CA ASP A 208 3.30 2.76 3.14
C ASP A 208 3.35 2.01 4.48
N VAL A 209 4.04 2.61 5.44
CA VAL A 209 4.46 1.98 6.71
C VAL A 209 3.92 2.72 7.94
N GLU A 210 2.86 3.49 7.73
CA GLU A 210 2.07 4.16 8.77
C GLU A 210 2.89 5.15 9.61
N GLY A 211 3.38 6.21 8.94
CA GLY A 211 3.96 7.41 9.56
C GLY A 211 5.50 7.46 9.63
N PHE A 212 6.18 6.55 8.95
CA PHE A 212 7.64 6.56 8.80
C PHE A 212 8.12 6.76 7.36
N GLU A 213 7.20 7.02 6.41
CA GLU A 213 7.47 7.14 4.99
C GLU A 213 8.51 8.23 4.70
N ALA A 214 8.29 9.43 5.25
CA ALA A 214 9.19 10.56 5.09
C ALA A 214 10.57 10.29 5.68
N GLU A 215 10.62 9.62 6.83
CA GLU A 215 11.85 9.28 7.51
C GLU A 215 12.66 8.22 6.73
N ILE A 216 11.98 7.18 6.24
CA ILE A 216 12.60 6.16 5.38
C ILE A 216 13.14 6.81 4.12
N LEU A 217 12.31 7.62 3.44
CA LEU A 217 12.67 8.27 2.19
C LEU A 217 13.89 9.18 2.34
N ALA A 218 13.97 9.93 3.47
CA ALA A 218 15.12 10.79 3.80
C ALA A 218 16.43 10.02 4.04
N HIS A 219 16.33 8.75 4.45
CA HIS A 219 17.48 7.92 4.80
C HIS A 219 17.86 6.91 3.72
N LEU A 220 17.15 6.89 2.57
CA LEU A 220 17.58 6.06 1.44
C LEU A 220 18.93 6.57 0.91
N GLU A 221 19.88 5.65 0.82
CA GLU A 221 21.23 5.96 0.40
C GLU A 221 21.37 6.01 -1.13
N MET A 222 22.32 6.79 -1.62
CA MET A 222 22.47 7.09 -3.05
C MET A 222 22.75 5.86 -3.91
N ASP A 223 23.45 4.85 -3.38
CA ASP A 223 23.72 3.59 -4.06
C ASP A 223 22.44 2.76 -4.27
N VAL A 224 21.50 2.87 -3.34
CA VAL A 224 20.17 2.25 -3.42
C VAL A 224 19.27 3.07 -4.34
N LEU A 225 19.14 4.37 -4.06
CA LEU A 225 18.35 5.29 -4.88
C LEU A 225 18.76 5.21 -6.35
N GLY A 226 20.06 5.11 -6.65
CA GLY A 226 20.61 4.99 -8.00
C GLY A 226 20.08 3.81 -8.80
N ARG A 227 19.37 2.87 -8.20
CA ARG A 227 18.85 1.64 -8.82
C ARG A 227 17.36 1.42 -8.62
N ILE A 228 16.60 2.48 -8.30
CA ILE A 228 15.13 2.46 -8.20
C ILE A 228 14.59 3.43 -9.26
N ASP A 229 13.61 3.03 -10.06
CA ASP A 229 13.06 3.87 -11.12
C ASP A 229 11.89 4.74 -10.66
N ARG A 230 11.03 4.19 -9.80
CA ARG A 230 9.86 4.88 -9.25
C ARG A 230 9.70 4.60 -7.78
N ILE A 231 9.29 5.64 -7.04
CA ILE A 231 8.93 5.50 -5.63
C ILE A 231 7.52 6.04 -5.44
N TYR A 232 6.70 5.30 -4.71
CA TYR A 232 5.39 5.72 -4.24
C TYR A 232 5.42 5.76 -2.71
N ALA A 233 5.15 6.91 -2.11
CA ALA A 233 5.10 7.05 -0.66
C ALA A 233 3.75 7.63 -0.23
N GLU A 234 3.05 6.97 0.70
CA GLU A 234 1.80 7.49 1.26
C GLU A 234 2.12 8.63 2.24
N MET A 235 2.14 9.84 1.73
CA MET A 235 2.48 11.03 2.52
C MET A 235 1.85 12.29 1.93
N THR A 236 1.55 13.26 2.81
CA THR A 236 0.90 14.52 2.46
C THR A 236 1.87 15.68 2.24
N THR A 237 3.14 15.50 2.58
CA THR A 237 4.17 16.53 2.48
C THR A 237 5.15 16.21 1.37
N ASP A 238 5.54 17.24 0.61
CA ASP A 238 6.60 17.11 -0.39
C ASP A 238 7.96 16.94 0.27
N GLN A 239 8.68 15.92 -0.16
CA GLN A 239 10.08 15.72 0.19
C GLN A 239 10.90 15.61 -1.09
N LYS A 240 12.01 16.34 -1.15
CA LYS A 240 12.93 16.20 -2.29
C LYS A 240 13.75 14.92 -2.16
N VAL A 241 13.71 14.10 -3.21
CA VAL A 241 14.53 12.90 -3.35
C VAL A 241 15.56 13.16 -4.46
N PRO A 242 16.88 13.04 -4.19
CA PRO A 242 17.90 13.29 -5.20
C PRO A 242 17.74 12.38 -6.42
N GLY A 243 17.76 12.96 -7.63
CA GLY A 243 17.62 12.23 -8.88
C GLY A 243 16.19 11.86 -9.26
N PHE A 244 15.19 12.45 -8.57
CA PHE A 244 13.76 12.18 -8.86
C PHE A 244 12.97 13.48 -9.05
N LEU A 245 12.01 13.43 -9.97
CA LEU A 245 10.91 14.39 -10.05
C LEU A 245 9.76 13.88 -9.18
N SER A 246 9.10 14.77 -8.46
CA SER A 246 7.95 14.43 -7.61
C SER A 246 6.66 15.07 -8.11
N GLU A 247 5.55 14.34 -7.95
CA GLU A 247 4.19 14.83 -8.09
C GLU A 247 3.30 14.28 -6.99
N HIS A 248 2.29 15.02 -6.57
CA HIS A 248 1.25 14.51 -5.67
C HIS A 248 0.01 14.08 -6.44
N TYR A 249 -0.47 12.88 -6.15
CA TYR A 249 -1.72 12.39 -6.68
C TYR A 249 -2.50 11.63 -5.60
N GLY A 250 -3.70 12.10 -5.28
CA GLY A 250 -4.47 11.53 -4.15
C GLY A 250 -3.77 11.76 -2.82
N GLY A 251 -3.50 10.68 -2.10
CA GLY A 251 -2.72 10.66 -0.85
C GLY A 251 -1.26 10.23 -1.03
N VAL A 252 -0.79 10.08 -2.28
CA VAL A 252 0.50 9.48 -2.59
C VAL A 252 1.43 10.50 -3.25
N ALA A 253 2.64 10.63 -2.71
CA ALA A 253 3.76 11.28 -3.38
C ALA A 253 4.39 10.27 -4.36
N ARG A 254 4.45 10.65 -5.63
CA ARG A 254 4.99 9.84 -6.72
C ARG A 254 6.31 10.43 -7.16
N TYR A 255 7.33 9.61 -7.20
CA TYR A 255 8.68 9.98 -7.62
C TYR A 255 9.07 9.17 -8.84
N SER A 256 9.53 9.85 -9.88
CA SER A 256 10.06 9.24 -11.10
C SER A 256 11.50 9.68 -11.32
N ARG A 257 12.37 8.71 -11.62
CA ARG A 257 13.78 8.99 -11.92
C ARG A 257 13.90 9.94 -13.13
N VAL A 258 14.85 10.88 -13.05
CA VAL A 258 15.20 11.84 -14.10
C VAL A 258 16.09 11.19 -15.15
#